data_c8bfc1c0dfd1b7a2017097322c267857
#
_entry.id   c8bfc1c0dfd1b7a2017097322c267857
#
_cell.length_a   1.000
_cell.length_b   1.000
_cell.length_c   1.000
_cell.angle_alpha   90.00
_cell.angle_beta   90.00
_cell.angle_gamma   90.00
#
_symmetry.space_group_name_H-M   'P 1'
#
loop_
_entity.id
_entity.type
_entity.pdbx_description
1 polymer ?
#
loop_
_entity_poly.entity_id
_entity_poly.type
_entity_poly.pdbx_seq_one_letter_code
_entity_poly.pdbx_strand_id
1 'polypeptide(L)'
;MALLEVNDLNTSFYTPAGEVKAVNGVSFTLDRGKVLGIVGESGSGKSVTAYSIMQILEKTGKIVSGSVKFDGQELVGIGEEGMKKIRGNKISIIFQDPMTSLNPTYTIGHQLMEAIMLHTPRNKQQAWDRAVEMLRLVNVNEPEKRMKQYPFEFSGGMRQRVMIAMALACEPDILIADEPTTALDVTIQAQILELMQSLQKELGMAIIMITHDLGVVAQLCDEVIVMYAGSICEQGTADEIFYNPKHEYTKGLLRSIPTLESDGQKLQPITGTPIDLLNMPAGCPFAPRCDAAMKICLRQRCERMQINDDHQAACWVNVREAMKEEGGADK
;
A
#
# COMPACT_ATOMS: atom_id res chain seq x y z
N MET A 1 18.38 3.10 10.53
CA MET A 1 17.20 3.24 11.42
C MET A 1 16.00 3.35 10.52
N ALA A 2 15.01 2.49 10.73
CA ALA A 2 13.80 2.52 9.92
C ALA A 2 13.10 3.89 10.05
N LEU A 3 12.58 4.41 8.93
CA LEU A 3 11.81 5.65 8.90
C LEU A 3 10.39 5.44 9.45
N LEU A 4 9.79 4.28 9.12
CA LEU A 4 8.50 3.84 9.64
C LEU A 4 8.64 2.43 10.22
N GLU A 5 8.11 2.25 11.43
CA GLU A 5 8.03 0.95 12.09
C GLU A 5 6.58 0.68 12.46
N VAL A 6 6.01 -0.39 11.95
CA VAL A 6 4.68 -0.89 12.28
C VAL A 6 4.86 -2.20 13.02
N ASN A 7 4.34 -2.28 14.24
CA ASN A 7 4.52 -3.46 15.11
C ASN A 7 3.17 -3.95 15.64
N ASP A 8 2.84 -5.19 15.32
CA ASP A 8 1.62 -5.90 15.76
C ASP A 8 0.34 -5.05 15.63
N LEU A 9 0.21 -4.36 14.49
CA LEU A 9 -0.93 -3.47 14.24
C LEU A 9 -2.20 -4.29 14.08
N ASN A 10 -3.21 -3.96 14.89
CA ASN A 10 -4.53 -4.58 14.87
C ASN A 10 -5.60 -3.50 14.74
N THR A 11 -6.43 -3.61 13.70
CA THR A 11 -7.50 -2.64 13.41
C THR A 11 -8.81 -3.36 13.14
N SER A 12 -9.86 -2.96 13.86
CA SER A 12 -11.20 -3.53 13.75
C SER A 12 -12.24 -2.46 13.43
N PHE A 13 -13.27 -2.87 12.69
CA PHE A 13 -14.49 -2.09 12.47
C PHE A 13 -15.66 -2.71 13.23
N TYR A 14 -16.37 -1.89 13.98
CA TYR A 14 -17.54 -2.30 14.76
C TYR A 14 -18.80 -1.97 14.00
N THR A 15 -19.43 -3.00 13.43
CA THR A 15 -20.66 -2.90 12.64
C THR A 15 -21.84 -3.48 13.41
N PRO A 16 -23.11 -3.21 13.00
CA PRO A 16 -24.28 -3.88 13.59
C PRO A 16 -24.24 -5.41 13.50
N ALA A 17 -23.51 -5.96 12.51
CA ALA A 17 -23.35 -7.40 12.31
C ALA A 17 -22.25 -8.02 13.18
N GLY A 18 -21.38 -7.21 13.79
CA GLY A 18 -20.29 -7.65 14.63
C GLY A 18 -18.97 -6.92 14.38
N GLU A 19 -17.90 -7.43 14.98
CA GLU A 19 -16.54 -6.94 14.80
C GLU A 19 -15.90 -7.53 13.55
N VAL A 20 -15.44 -6.66 12.64
CA VAL A 20 -14.68 -7.01 11.44
C VAL A 20 -13.21 -6.70 11.70
N LYS A 21 -12.38 -7.73 11.85
CA LYS A 21 -10.94 -7.61 12.07
C LYS A 21 -10.24 -7.36 10.75
N ALA A 22 -10.11 -6.11 10.34
CA ALA A 22 -9.59 -5.74 9.03
C ALA A 22 -8.06 -5.78 8.93
N VAL A 23 -7.34 -5.60 10.06
CA VAL A 23 -5.88 -5.74 10.16
C VAL A 23 -5.58 -6.56 11.41
N ASN A 24 -4.77 -7.60 11.28
CA ASN A 24 -4.50 -8.59 12.33
C ASN A 24 -3.00 -8.88 12.44
N GLY A 25 -2.32 -8.26 13.41
CA GLY A 25 -0.92 -8.52 13.72
C GLY A 25 0.04 -8.12 12.61
N VAL A 26 -0.22 -7.02 11.91
CA VAL A 26 0.64 -6.55 10.81
C VAL A 26 1.89 -5.89 11.38
N SER A 27 3.07 -6.39 10.97
CA SER A 27 4.37 -5.86 11.37
C SER A 27 5.31 -5.77 10.18
N PHE A 28 5.87 -4.59 9.95
CA PHE A 28 6.87 -4.30 8.92
C PHE A 28 7.65 -3.03 9.23
N THR A 29 8.73 -2.81 8.50
CA THR A 29 9.52 -1.58 8.53
C THR A 29 9.65 -0.99 7.14
N LEU A 30 9.92 0.30 7.07
CA LEU A 30 10.23 1.02 5.84
C LEU A 30 11.42 1.95 6.07
N ASP A 31 12.47 1.77 5.31
CA ASP A 31 13.65 2.62 5.34
C ASP A 31 13.50 3.86 4.43
N ARG A 32 14.30 4.89 4.70
CA ARG A 32 14.34 6.10 3.86
C ARG A 32 14.73 5.76 2.43
N GLY A 33 14.08 6.39 1.47
CA GLY A 33 14.37 6.20 0.05
C GLY A 33 14.01 4.82 -0.52
N LYS A 34 13.29 3.97 0.25
CA LYS A 34 12.85 2.65 -0.18
C LYS A 34 11.39 2.66 -0.64
N VAL A 35 11.07 1.73 -1.52
CA VAL A 35 9.70 1.50 -2.01
C VAL A 35 9.20 0.15 -1.51
N LEU A 36 8.15 0.18 -0.67
CA LEU A 36 7.49 -1.00 -0.15
C LEU A 36 6.17 -1.23 -0.89
N GLY A 37 6.03 -2.37 -1.55
CA GLY A 37 4.78 -2.81 -2.15
C GLY A 37 3.89 -3.53 -1.14
N ILE A 38 2.61 -3.19 -1.04
CA ILE A 38 1.61 -3.95 -0.28
C ILE A 38 0.57 -4.47 -1.27
N VAL A 39 0.54 -5.79 -1.46
CA VAL A 39 -0.30 -6.44 -2.47
C VAL A 39 -1.30 -7.43 -1.86
N GLY A 40 -2.35 -7.75 -2.61
CA GLY A 40 -3.38 -8.70 -2.22
C GLY A 40 -4.72 -8.37 -2.86
N GLU A 41 -5.69 -9.28 -2.76
CA GLU A 41 -7.05 -9.07 -3.27
C GLU A 41 -7.78 -7.93 -2.55
N SER A 42 -8.89 -7.46 -3.14
CA SER A 42 -9.77 -6.50 -2.47
C SER A 42 -10.25 -7.05 -1.12
N GLY A 43 -10.32 -6.20 -0.10
CA GLY A 43 -10.68 -6.61 1.27
C GLY A 43 -9.57 -7.31 2.06
N SER A 44 -8.34 -7.42 1.54
CA SER A 44 -7.22 -8.05 2.29
C SER A 44 -6.63 -7.19 3.42
N GLY A 45 -7.07 -5.93 3.58
CA GLY A 45 -6.62 -5.04 4.66
C GLY A 45 -5.59 -3.98 4.26
N LYS A 46 -5.16 -3.92 3.00
CA LYS A 46 -4.10 -3.01 2.51
C LYS A 46 -4.38 -1.53 2.83
N SER A 47 -5.46 -0.99 2.29
CA SER A 47 -5.85 0.42 2.50
C SER A 47 -6.16 0.71 3.97
N VAL A 48 -6.74 -0.27 4.71
CA VAL A 48 -7.00 -0.12 6.14
C VAL A 48 -5.69 0.00 6.93
N THR A 49 -4.63 -0.72 6.54
CA THR A 49 -3.30 -0.58 7.11
C THR A 49 -2.77 0.84 6.91
N ALA A 50 -2.85 1.39 5.69
CA ALA A 50 -2.45 2.76 5.39
C ALA A 50 -3.27 3.80 6.19
N TYR A 51 -4.59 3.62 6.24
CA TYR A 51 -5.48 4.53 6.98
C TYR A 51 -5.28 4.44 8.49
N SER A 52 -4.87 3.28 9.01
CA SER A 52 -4.46 3.13 10.41
C SER A 52 -3.17 3.90 10.71
N ILE A 53 -2.16 3.82 9.84
CA ILE A 53 -0.92 4.61 9.96
C ILE A 53 -1.23 6.11 9.97
N MET A 54 -2.11 6.54 9.07
CA MET A 54 -2.54 7.95 8.96
C MET A 54 -3.57 8.36 10.01
N GLN A 55 -4.14 7.41 10.77
CA GLN A 55 -5.25 7.63 11.73
C GLN A 55 -6.43 8.37 11.10
N ILE A 56 -6.83 7.96 9.88
CA ILE A 56 -7.98 8.49 9.12
C ILE A 56 -9.07 7.42 8.94
N LEU A 57 -9.16 6.49 9.89
CA LEU A 57 -10.20 5.47 9.90
C LEU A 57 -11.59 6.11 10.00
N GLU A 58 -12.58 5.46 9.40
CA GLU A 58 -13.98 5.81 9.59
C GLU A 58 -14.38 5.69 11.07
N LYS A 59 -15.50 6.31 11.45
CA LYS A 59 -15.96 6.36 12.86
C LYS A 59 -16.15 5.00 13.52
N THR A 60 -16.45 3.97 12.73
CA THR A 60 -16.61 2.59 13.17
C THR A 60 -15.30 1.84 13.33
N GLY A 61 -14.21 2.37 12.75
CA GLY A 61 -12.87 1.79 12.76
C GLY A 61 -12.05 2.26 13.96
N LYS A 62 -11.31 1.33 14.57
CA LYS A 62 -10.39 1.62 15.68
C LYS A 62 -9.12 0.79 15.57
N ILE A 63 -7.97 1.40 15.89
CA ILE A 63 -6.75 0.66 16.20
C ILE A 63 -6.97 0.04 17.58
N VAL A 64 -6.99 -1.30 17.63
CA VAL A 64 -7.26 -2.06 18.84
C VAL A 64 -5.98 -2.24 19.66
N SER A 65 -4.87 -2.52 18.99
CA SER A 65 -3.54 -2.68 19.59
C SER A 65 -2.46 -2.48 18.52
N GLY A 66 -1.21 -2.46 18.98
CA GLY A 66 -0.03 -2.29 18.14
C GLY A 66 0.58 -0.90 18.26
N SER A 67 1.66 -0.68 17.52
CA SER A 67 2.46 0.54 17.52
C SER A 67 2.79 0.95 16.09
N VAL A 68 2.76 2.23 15.82
CA VAL A 68 3.19 2.84 14.56
C VAL A 68 4.16 3.96 14.91
N LYS A 69 5.45 3.78 14.61
CA LYS A 69 6.47 4.80 14.86
C LYS A 69 6.96 5.41 13.56
N PHE A 70 6.96 6.70 13.49
CA PHE A 70 7.56 7.49 12.42
C PHE A 70 8.78 8.24 12.97
N ASP A 71 9.95 7.99 12.40
CA ASP A 71 11.25 8.57 12.82
C ASP A 71 11.45 8.47 14.35
N GLY A 72 11.10 7.29 14.92
CA GLY A 72 11.17 7.01 16.35
C GLY A 72 10.01 7.55 17.19
N GLN A 73 9.12 8.40 16.64
CA GLN A 73 7.97 8.96 17.34
C GLN A 73 6.76 8.05 17.20
N GLU A 74 6.15 7.65 18.34
CA GLU A 74 4.88 6.90 18.36
C GLU A 74 3.75 7.75 17.82
N LEU A 75 3.00 7.23 16.85
CA LEU A 75 1.83 7.89 16.27
C LEU A 75 0.53 7.42 16.90
N VAL A 76 0.43 6.15 17.32
CA VAL A 76 -0.80 5.63 17.96
C VAL A 76 -1.02 6.36 19.29
N GLY A 77 -2.16 7.03 19.40
CA GLY A 77 -2.49 7.80 20.60
C GLY A 77 -1.89 9.19 20.70
N ILE A 78 -1.16 9.68 19.70
CA ILE A 78 -0.58 11.05 19.69
C ILE A 78 -1.65 12.15 19.69
N GLY A 79 -2.89 11.80 19.34
CA GLY A 79 -4.01 12.73 19.26
C GLY A 79 -4.04 13.56 17.97
N GLU A 80 -5.18 14.24 17.74
CA GLU A 80 -5.43 14.94 16.47
C GLU A 80 -4.43 16.08 16.22
N GLU A 81 -4.06 16.86 17.25
CA GLU A 81 -3.08 17.95 17.11
C GLU A 81 -1.67 17.46 16.77
N GLY A 82 -1.30 16.27 17.23
CA GLY A 82 -0.05 15.61 16.83
C GLY A 82 -0.10 15.14 15.39
N MET A 83 -1.21 14.49 14.98
CA MET A 83 -1.38 13.98 13.62
C MET A 83 -1.48 15.09 12.57
N LYS A 84 -2.03 16.27 12.88
CA LYS A 84 -2.01 17.44 11.99
C LYS A 84 -0.62 17.87 11.55
N LYS A 85 0.40 17.66 12.40
CA LYS A 85 1.80 17.97 12.07
C LYS A 85 2.46 16.92 11.18
N ILE A 86 1.87 15.73 11.14
CA ILE A 86 2.37 14.57 10.37
C ILE A 86 1.67 14.49 9.01
N ARG A 87 0.33 14.52 9.00
CA ARG A 87 -0.48 14.39 7.78
C ARG A 87 -0.21 15.54 6.82
N GLY A 88 0.06 15.22 5.56
CA GLY A 88 0.30 16.21 4.49
C GLY A 88 1.65 16.93 4.58
N ASN A 89 2.37 16.79 5.68
CA ASN A 89 3.68 17.42 5.89
C ASN A 89 4.81 16.36 5.89
N LYS A 90 4.70 15.35 6.76
CA LYS A 90 5.70 14.27 6.89
C LYS A 90 5.30 13.00 6.18
N ILE A 91 4.02 12.65 6.27
CA ILE A 91 3.42 11.52 5.57
C ILE A 91 2.26 12.05 4.76
N SER A 92 2.30 11.85 3.45
CA SER A 92 1.22 12.18 2.53
C SER A 92 0.59 10.92 1.96
N ILE A 93 -0.68 11.03 1.54
CA ILE A 93 -1.41 9.93 0.93
C ILE A 93 -2.07 10.36 -0.38
N ILE A 94 -1.97 9.51 -1.40
CA ILE A 94 -2.76 9.58 -2.63
C ILE A 94 -3.84 8.52 -2.50
N PHE A 95 -5.11 8.95 -2.55
CA PHE A 95 -6.26 8.05 -2.46
C PHE A 95 -6.58 7.41 -3.81
N GLN A 96 -7.25 6.27 -3.77
CA GLN A 96 -7.61 5.45 -4.90
C GLN A 96 -8.43 6.18 -5.98
N ASP A 97 -9.36 7.07 -5.59
CA ASP A 97 -10.25 7.74 -6.52
C ASP A 97 -9.91 9.23 -6.69
N PRO A 98 -9.33 9.62 -7.85
CA PRO A 98 -9.04 11.02 -8.13
C PRO A 98 -10.28 11.89 -8.33
N MET A 99 -11.45 11.27 -8.57
CA MET A 99 -12.69 12.00 -8.81
C MET A 99 -13.29 12.57 -7.53
N THR A 100 -13.10 11.89 -6.42
CA THR A 100 -13.64 12.29 -5.10
C THR A 100 -12.62 13.04 -4.25
N SER A 101 -11.33 12.93 -4.57
CA SER A 101 -10.25 13.53 -3.77
C SER A 101 -10.07 15.03 -3.99
N LEU A 102 -10.41 15.54 -5.20
CA LEU A 102 -10.38 16.97 -5.50
C LEU A 102 -11.76 17.57 -5.31
N ASN A 103 -11.86 18.67 -4.54
CA ASN A 103 -13.11 19.37 -4.35
C ASN A 103 -13.51 20.12 -5.66
N PRO A 104 -14.65 19.78 -6.29
CA PRO A 104 -15.04 20.35 -7.58
C PRO A 104 -15.41 21.83 -7.53
N THR A 105 -15.65 22.39 -6.34
CA THR A 105 -16.08 23.78 -6.15
C THR A 105 -14.93 24.78 -6.00
N TYR A 106 -13.69 24.28 -5.82
CA TYR A 106 -12.48 25.09 -5.71
C TYR A 106 -11.56 24.87 -6.90
N THR A 107 -10.83 25.91 -7.28
CA THR A 107 -9.81 25.80 -8.33
C THR A 107 -8.64 24.94 -7.86
N ILE A 108 -7.89 24.39 -8.81
CA ILE A 108 -6.68 23.59 -8.53
C ILE A 108 -5.68 24.41 -7.71
N GLY A 109 -5.47 25.69 -8.10
CA GLY A 109 -4.56 26.57 -7.38
C GLY A 109 -4.98 26.84 -5.93
N HIS A 110 -6.30 26.97 -5.67
CA HIS A 110 -6.80 27.15 -4.31
C HIS A 110 -6.44 25.93 -3.44
N GLN A 111 -6.71 24.73 -3.91
CA GLN A 111 -6.48 23.50 -3.16
C GLN A 111 -4.98 23.21 -2.92
N LEU A 112 -4.13 23.42 -3.93
CA LEU A 112 -2.68 23.29 -3.78
C LEU A 112 -2.12 24.32 -2.78
N MET A 113 -2.50 25.59 -2.92
CA MET A 113 -2.02 26.66 -2.03
C MET A 113 -2.51 26.47 -0.59
N GLU A 114 -3.73 26.00 -0.38
CA GLU A 114 -4.26 25.69 0.95
C GLU A 114 -3.37 24.68 1.67
N ALA A 115 -3.04 23.55 1.04
CA ALA A 115 -2.15 22.54 1.60
C ALA A 115 -0.77 23.11 1.93
N ILE A 116 -0.18 23.90 1.03
CA ILE A 116 1.12 24.52 1.22
C ILE A 116 1.11 25.52 2.39
N MET A 117 0.12 26.41 2.45
CA MET A 117 0.03 27.43 3.50
C MET A 117 -0.30 26.85 4.88
N LEU A 118 -1.00 25.70 4.92
CA LEU A 118 -1.32 25.01 6.16
C LEU A 118 -0.08 24.41 6.82
N HIS A 119 0.84 23.87 6.01
CA HIS A 119 1.96 23.08 6.51
C HIS A 119 3.31 23.79 6.42
N THR A 120 3.39 24.93 5.74
CA THR A 120 4.66 25.66 5.56
C THR A 120 4.51 27.13 5.92
N PRO A 121 5.59 27.83 6.34
CA PRO A 121 5.55 29.25 6.66
C PRO A 121 5.52 30.16 5.43
N ARG A 122 5.11 29.65 4.26
CA ARG A 122 5.07 30.39 2.99
C ARG A 122 3.91 31.39 2.95
N ASN A 123 4.19 32.60 2.47
CA ASN A 123 3.13 33.55 2.17
C ASN A 123 2.37 33.17 0.88
N LYS A 124 1.27 33.88 0.58
CA LYS A 124 0.41 33.57 -0.57
C LYS A 124 1.14 33.51 -1.91
N GLN A 125 2.09 34.43 -2.16
CA GLN A 125 2.88 34.44 -3.40
C GLN A 125 3.82 33.24 -3.47
N GLN A 126 4.54 32.97 -2.40
CA GLN A 126 5.43 31.80 -2.31
C GLN A 126 4.67 30.48 -2.43
N ALA A 127 3.44 30.41 -1.88
CA ALA A 127 2.59 29.23 -2.04
C ALA A 127 2.12 29.05 -3.49
N TRP A 128 1.80 30.17 -4.18
CA TRP A 128 1.48 30.14 -5.61
C TRP A 128 2.66 29.64 -6.44
N ASP A 129 3.85 30.21 -6.23
CA ASP A 129 5.06 29.83 -6.96
C ASP A 129 5.40 28.36 -6.76
N ARG A 130 5.28 27.87 -5.52
CA ARG A 130 5.48 26.46 -5.19
C ARG A 130 4.43 25.55 -5.83
N ALA A 131 3.16 25.95 -5.84
CA ALA A 131 2.09 25.18 -6.48
C ALA A 131 2.33 25.05 -7.99
N VAL A 132 2.75 26.15 -8.64
CA VAL A 132 3.12 26.14 -10.07
C VAL A 132 4.32 25.25 -10.33
N GLU A 133 5.35 25.30 -9.47
CA GLU A 133 6.51 24.40 -9.52
C GLU A 133 6.09 22.93 -9.44
N MET A 134 5.22 22.59 -8.49
CA MET A 134 4.72 21.22 -8.35
C MET A 134 3.94 20.74 -9.57
N LEU A 135 3.10 21.59 -10.17
CA LEU A 135 2.41 21.22 -11.40
C LEU A 135 3.37 21.02 -12.58
N ARG A 136 4.47 21.76 -12.66
CA ARG A 136 5.54 21.51 -13.66
C ARG A 136 6.25 20.18 -13.41
N LEU A 137 6.58 19.90 -12.16
CA LEU A 137 7.26 18.67 -11.73
C LEU A 137 6.47 17.41 -12.13
N VAL A 138 5.15 17.47 -12.03
CA VAL A 138 4.27 16.37 -12.47
C VAL A 138 3.87 16.44 -13.96
N ASN A 139 4.58 17.24 -14.76
CA ASN A 139 4.35 17.39 -16.19
C ASN A 139 2.93 17.87 -16.58
N VAL A 140 2.37 18.81 -15.82
CA VAL A 140 1.13 19.52 -16.20
C VAL A 140 1.50 20.73 -17.06
N ASN A 141 1.05 20.73 -18.32
CA ASN A 141 1.28 21.83 -19.26
C ASN A 141 0.54 23.10 -18.85
N GLU A 142 1.14 24.28 -19.13
CA GLU A 142 0.57 25.60 -18.81
C GLU A 142 0.14 25.75 -17.33
N PRO A 143 1.02 25.46 -16.35
CA PRO A 143 0.62 25.33 -14.95
C PRO A 143 -0.03 26.59 -14.39
N GLU A 144 0.42 27.79 -14.76
CA GLU A 144 -0.14 29.08 -14.31
C GLU A 144 -1.60 29.26 -14.76
N LYS A 145 -1.95 28.76 -15.94
CA LYS A 145 -3.33 28.76 -16.44
C LYS A 145 -4.16 27.69 -15.72
N ARG A 146 -3.57 26.50 -15.51
CA ARG A 146 -4.22 25.36 -14.83
C ARG A 146 -4.55 25.67 -13.37
N MET A 147 -3.74 26.47 -12.69
CA MET A 147 -4.02 26.95 -11.33
C MET A 147 -5.39 27.62 -11.18
N LYS A 148 -5.89 28.26 -12.25
CA LYS A 148 -7.18 28.99 -12.24
C LYS A 148 -8.37 28.12 -12.64
N GLN A 149 -8.14 26.90 -13.08
CA GLN A 149 -9.17 25.98 -13.55
C GLN A 149 -9.71 25.11 -12.41
N TYR A 150 -10.86 24.52 -12.66
CA TYR A 150 -11.54 23.59 -11.73
C TYR A 150 -11.24 22.13 -12.09
N PRO A 151 -11.38 21.20 -11.15
CA PRO A 151 -11.12 19.79 -11.41
C PRO A 151 -11.88 19.17 -12.59
N PHE A 152 -13.12 19.59 -12.84
CA PHE A 152 -13.93 19.07 -13.94
C PHE A 152 -13.41 19.44 -15.34
N GLU A 153 -12.52 20.42 -15.45
CA GLU A 153 -11.85 20.83 -16.70
C GLU A 153 -10.63 19.96 -17.03
N PHE A 154 -10.31 18.98 -16.17
CA PHE A 154 -9.13 18.10 -16.29
C PHE A 154 -9.55 16.67 -16.68
N SER A 155 -8.74 16.03 -17.52
CA SER A 155 -8.84 14.57 -17.74
C SER A 155 -8.48 13.77 -16.48
N GLY A 156 -8.83 12.49 -16.44
CA GLY A 156 -8.50 11.60 -15.31
C GLY A 156 -7.00 11.60 -14.99
N GLY A 157 -6.15 11.41 -15.99
CA GLY A 157 -4.70 11.45 -15.81
C GLY A 157 -4.16 12.80 -15.36
N MET A 158 -4.76 13.92 -15.80
CA MET A 158 -4.39 15.24 -15.31
C MET A 158 -4.79 15.44 -13.84
N ARG A 159 -5.97 14.97 -13.42
CA ARG A 159 -6.39 15.01 -12.00
C ARG A 159 -5.45 14.20 -11.14
N GLN A 160 -5.03 13.03 -11.61
CA GLN A 160 -4.06 12.18 -10.92
C GLN A 160 -2.72 12.91 -10.73
N ARG A 161 -2.20 13.57 -11.78
CA ARG A 161 -0.99 14.40 -11.68
C ARG A 161 -1.14 15.53 -10.66
N VAL A 162 -2.30 16.19 -10.63
CA VAL A 162 -2.59 17.23 -9.63
C VAL A 162 -2.61 16.68 -8.21
N MET A 163 -3.19 15.49 -8.00
CA MET A 163 -3.17 14.82 -6.68
C MET A 163 -1.75 14.48 -6.24
N ILE A 164 -0.92 13.98 -7.15
CA ILE A 164 0.50 13.73 -6.88
C ILE A 164 1.21 15.05 -6.53
N ALA A 165 0.98 16.14 -7.31
CA ALA A 165 1.54 17.45 -7.01
C ALA A 165 1.11 17.96 -5.61
N MET A 166 -0.15 17.74 -5.23
CA MET A 166 -0.66 18.11 -3.91
C MET A 166 -0.01 17.31 -2.80
N ALA A 167 0.11 15.99 -2.97
CA ALA A 167 0.73 15.11 -1.99
C ALA A 167 2.22 15.44 -1.77
N LEU A 168 2.92 15.93 -2.81
CA LEU A 168 4.33 16.27 -2.78
C LEU A 168 4.62 17.74 -2.43
N ALA A 169 3.59 18.59 -2.36
CA ALA A 169 3.75 20.03 -2.22
C ALA A 169 4.55 20.47 -0.98
N CYS A 170 4.46 19.67 0.09
CA CYS A 170 5.15 19.89 1.36
C CYS A 170 6.42 19.03 1.54
N GLU A 171 6.89 18.33 0.50
CA GLU A 171 8.10 17.48 0.52
C GLU A 171 8.05 16.42 1.64
N PRO A 172 7.08 15.50 1.59
CA PRO A 172 6.91 14.51 2.64
C PRO A 172 8.07 13.52 2.66
N ASP A 173 8.39 13.00 3.85
CA ASP A 173 9.36 11.91 4.02
C ASP A 173 8.81 10.56 3.52
N ILE A 174 7.48 10.36 3.61
CA ILE A 174 6.77 9.15 3.14
C ILE A 174 5.58 9.54 2.26
N LEU A 175 5.46 8.89 1.11
CA LEU A 175 4.27 8.93 0.26
C LEU A 175 3.57 7.58 0.30
N ILE A 176 2.32 7.54 0.75
CA ILE A 176 1.44 6.37 0.64
C ILE A 176 0.64 6.55 -0.65
N ALA A 177 0.73 5.61 -1.57
CA ALA A 177 0.00 5.61 -2.83
C ALA A 177 -0.99 4.43 -2.82
N ASP A 178 -2.25 4.71 -2.53
CA ASP A 178 -3.31 3.70 -2.46
C ASP A 178 -3.98 3.58 -3.84
N GLU A 179 -3.60 2.55 -4.59
CA GLU A 179 -4.03 2.24 -5.95
C GLU A 179 -3.94 3.46 -6.91
N PRO A 180 -2.78 4.12 -7.03
CA PRO A 180 -2.66 5.42 -7.66
C PRO A 180 -2.92 5.43 -9.17
N THR A 181 -3.07 4.27 -9.78
CA THR A 181 -3.26 4.11 -11.23
C THR A 181 -4.58 3.43 -11.59
N THR A 182 -5.40 3.08 -10.61
CA THR A 182 -6.72 2.49 -10.84
C THR A 182 -7.60 3.45 -11.65
N ALA A 183 -8.33 2.93 -12.62
CA ALA A 183 -9.18 3.68 -13.56
C ALA A 183 -8.43 4.57 -14.58
N LEU A 184 -7.12 4.40 -14.76
CA LEU A 184 -6.34 5.02 -15.83
C LEU A 184 -6.10 4.02 -16.97
N ASP A 185 -5.95 4.54 -18.19
CA ASP A 185 -5.48 3.70 -19.30
C ASP A 185 -4.01 3.31 -19.12
N VAL A 186 -3.59 2.21 -19.74
CA VAL A 186 -2.25 1.59 -19.57
C VAL A 186 -1.12 2.57 -19.86
N THR A 187 -1.30 3.46 -20.85
CA THR A 187 -0.27 4.43 -21.23
C THR A 187 -0.09 5.50 -20.15
N ILE A 188 -1.19 6.02 -19.62
CA ILE A 188 -1.15 7.01 -18.53
C ILE A 188 -0.65 6.36 -17.24
N GLN A 189 -1.05 5.12 -16.96
CA GLN A 189 -0.52 4.35 -15.83
C GLN A 189 1.01 4.29 -15.88
N ALA A 190 1.60 3.84 -16.99
CA ALA A 190 3.05 3.77 -17.14
C ALA A 190 3.73 5.14 -16.89
N GLN A 191 3.19 6.22 -17.47
CA GLN A 191 3.71 7.57 -17.26
C GLN A 191 3.64 8.04 -15.79
N ILE A 192 2.58 7.69 -15.06
CA ILE A 192 2.44 8.02 -13.63
C ILE A 192 3.47 7.24 -12.80
N LEU A 193 3.68 5.97 -13.10
CA LEU A 193 4.66 5.13 -12.39
C LEU A 193 6.10 5.60 -12.63
N GLU A 194 6.47 5.92 -13.87
CA GLU A 194 7.77 6.53 -14.20
C GLU A 194 7.97 7.87 -13.46
N LEU A 195 6.93 8.71 -13.44
CA LEU A 195 6.95 9.95 -12.68
C LEU A 195 7.19 9.70 -11.20
N MET A 196 6.45 8.79 -10.56
CA MET A 196 6.61 8.47 -9.14
C MET A 196 8.02 7.94 -8.84
N GLN A 197 8.57 7.09 -9.70
CA GLN A 197 9.92 6.57 -9.56
C GLN A 197 10.99 7.67 -9.68
N SER A 198 10.85 8.58 -10.63
CA SER A 198 11.78 9.71 -10.78
C SER A 198 11.74 10.64 -9.56
N LEU A 199 10.53 10.96 -9.09
CA LEU A 199 10.33 11.81 -7.92
C LEU A 199 10.83 11.16 -6.62
N GLN A 200 10.66 9.85 -6.46
CA GLN A 200 11.20 9.10 -5.33
C GLN A 200 12.73 9.21 -5.27
N LYS A 201 13.40 9.03 -6.41
CA LYS A 201 14.88 9.15 -6.51
C LYS A 201 15.36 10.59 -6.31
N GLU A 202 14.68 11.57 -6.90
CA GLU A 202 15.06 12.97 -6.83
C GLU A 202 14.89 13.55 -5.41
N LEU A 203 13.76 13.22 -4.75
CA LEU A 203 13.43 13.74 -3.43
C LEU A 203 13.97 12.86 -2.28
N GLY A 204 14.43 11.65 -2.56
CA GLY A 204 14.90 10.70 -1.54
C GLY A 204 13.81 10.24 -0.57
N MET A 205 12.53 10.38 -0.94
CA MET A 205 11.40 9.98 -0.10
C MET A 205 11.19 8.47 -0.13
N ALA A 206 10.55 7.92 0.91
CA ALA A 206 10.09 6.54 0.91
C ALA A 206 8.66 6.45 0.34
N ILE A 207 8.33 5.32 -0.31
CA ILE A 207 6.98 5.10 -0.85
C ILE A 207 6.39 3.81 -0.27
N ILE A 208 5.11 3.86 0.14
CA ILE A 208 4.28 2.67 0.33
C ILE A 208 3.32 2.60 -0.86
N MET A 209 3.54 1.63 -1.75
CA MET A 209 2.72 1.40 -2.93
C MET A 209 1.69 0.31 -2.62
N ILE A 210 0.42 0.66 -2.53
CA ILE A 210 -0.68 -0.29 -2.39
C ILE A 210 -1.28 -0.51 -3.76
N THR A 211 -1.29 -1.76 -4.22
CA THR A 211 -1.86 -2.12 -5.51
C THR A 211 -2.25 -3.60 -5.56
N HIS A 212 -3.12 -3.96 -6.47
CA HIS A 212 -3.38 -5.34 -6.87
C HIS A 212 -2.62 -5.73 -8.15
N ASP A 213 -1.93 -4.79 -8.78
CA ASP A 213 -1.14 -5.01 -9.99
C ASP A 213 0.30 -5.38 -9.62
N LEU A 214 0.60 -6.67 -9.72
CA LEU A 214 1.93 -7.21 -9.44
C LEU A 214 2.98 -6.77 -10.47
N GLY A 215 2.60 -6.40 -11.69
CA GLY A 215 3.52 -5.84 -12.69
C GLY A 215 4.09 -4.49 -12.24
N VAL A 216 3.25 -3.65 -11.63
CA VAL A 216 3.67 -2.38 -11.01
C VAL A 216 4.67 -2.63 -9.89
N VAL A 217 4.39 -3.62 -9.04
CA VAL A 217 5.23 -3.96 -7.89
C VAL A 217 6.60 -4.47 -8.32
N ALA A 218 6.64 -5.36 -9.32
CA ALA A 218 7.89 -5.89 -9.87
C ALA A 218 8.80 -4.79 -10.45
N GLN A 219 8.21 -3.71 -10.96
CA GLN A 219 8.94 -2.62 -11.61
C GLN A 219 9.47 -1.58 -10.61
N LEU A 220 8.77 -1.36 -9.50
CA LEU A 220 9.02 -0.21 -8.64
C LEU A 220 9.48 -0.55 -7.23
N CYS A 221 9.10 -1.71 -6.68
CA CYS A 221 9.25 -1.99 -5.26
C CYS A 221 10.59 -2.67 -4.95
N ASP A 222 11.24 -2.25 -3.86
CA ASP A 222 12.41 -2.94 -3.29
C ASP A 222 11.95 -4.17 -2.50
N GLU A 223 10.90 -4.00 -1.70
CA GLU A 223 10.32 -5.02 -0.83
C GLU A 223 8.82 -5.14 -1.06
N VAL A 224 8.28 -6.31 -0.80
CA VAL A 224 6.87 -6.63 -1.02
C VAL A 224 6.27 -7.33 0.17
N ILE A 225 5.09 -6.88 0.58
CA ILE A 225 4.22 -7.52 1.55
C ILE A 225 2.99 -8.04 0.83
N VAL A 226 2.72 -9.34 0.98
CA VAL A 226 1.51 -9.98 0.45
C VAL A 226 0.51 -10.14 1.60
N MET A 227 -0.64 -9.49 1.49
CA MET A 227 -1.70 -9.51 2.51
C MET A 227 -2.88 -10.37 2.09
N TYR A 228 -3.37 -11.18 3.00
CA TYR A 228 -4.62 -11.92 2.87
C TYR A 228 -5.41 -11.87 4.18
N ALA A 229 -6.71 -11.57 4.10
CA ALA A 229 -7.62 -11.56 5.24
C ALA A 229 -7.07 -10.79 6.47
N GLY A 230 -6.55 -9.58 6.24
CA GLY A 230 -6.04 -8.70 7.29
C GLY A 230 -4.65 -9.02 7.82
N SER A 231 -4.00 -10.08 7.35
CA SER A 231 -2.69 -10.52 7.85
C SER A 231 -1.65 -10.60 6.73
N ILE A 232 -0.37 -10.46 7.09
CA ILE A 232 0.74 -10.69 6.17
C ILE A 232 0.92 -12.21 6.03
N CYS A 233 0.78 -12.73 4.81
CA CYS A 233 1.03 -14.13 4.53
C CYS A 233 2.45 -14.38 3.99
N GLU A 234 3.07 -13.38 3.36
CA GLU A 234 4.44 -13.45 2.86
C GLU A 234 5.03 -12.04 2.77
N GLN A 235 6.34 -11.91 3.03
CA GLN A 235 7.08 -10.66 2.92
C GLN A 235 8.52 -10.96 2.51
N GLY A 236 9.07 -10.17 1.60
CA GLY A 236 10.45 -10.31 1.17
C GLY A 236 10.85 -9.24 0.16
N THR A 237 12.07 -9.33 -0.37
CA THR A 237 12.47 -8.53 -1.53
C THR A 237 11.57 -8.84 -2.72
N ALA A 238 11.47 -7.90 -3.67
CA ALA A 238 10.69 -8.14 -4.87
C ALA A 238 11.14 -9.42 -5.59
N ASP A 239 12.44 -9.65 -5.70
CA ASP A 239 13.01 -10.85 -6.33
C ASP A 239 12.55 -12.13 -5.63
N GLU A 240 12.58 -12.19 -4.29
CA GLU A 240 12.14 -13.36 -3.53
C GLU A 240 10.64 -13.65 -3.73
N ILE A 241 9.81 -12.61 -3.73
CA ILE A 241 8.35 -12.76 -3.91
C ILE A 241 8.02 -13.21 -5.33
N PHE A 242 8.71 -12.68 -6.36
CA PHE A 242 8.40 -13.00 -7.76
C PHE A 242 9.01 -14.31 -8.24
N TYR A 243 10.24 -14.63 -7.83
CA TYR A 243 10.97 -15.80 -8.35
C TYR A 243 11.03 -16.98 -7.38
N ASN A 244 10.80 -16.76 -6.09
CA ASN A 244 10.88 -17.81 -5.05
C ASN A 244 9.70 -17.79 -4.07
N PRO A 245 8.44 -17.59 -4.50
CA PRO A 245 7.28 -17.47 -3.61
C PRO A 245 7.09 -18.72 -2.76
N LYS A 246 6.77 -18.53 -1.48
CA LYS A 246 6.63 -19.61 -0.49
C LYS A 246 5.19 -19.84 -0.05
N HIS A 247 4.37 -18.80 -0.01
CA HIS A 247 2.96 -18.95 0.34
C HIS A 247 2.12 -19.34 -0.89
N GLU A 248 1.23 -20.30 -0.75
CA GLU A 248 0.40 -20.79 -1.87
C GLU A 248 -0.53 -19.71 -2.44
N TYR A 249 -0.92 -18.72 -1.63
CA TYR A 249 -1.66 -17.55 -2.12
C TYR A 249 -0.81 -16.68 -3.04
N THR A 250 0.44 -16.40 -2.68
CA THR A 250 1.39 -15.64 -3.53
C THR A 250 1.62 -16.35 -4.85
N LYS A 251 1.83 -17.67 -4.82
CA LYS A 251 1.93 -18.51 -6.03
C LYS A 251 0.67 -18.40 -6.90
N GLY A 252 -0.51 -18.38 -6.25
CA GLY A 252 -1.80 -18.21 -6.93
C GLY A 252 -1.93 -16.84 -7.59
N LEU A 253 -1.53 -15.76 -6.91
CA LEU A 253 -1.53 -14.42 -7.46
C LEU A 253 -0.62 -14.32 -8.70
N LEU A 254 0.61 -14.85 -8.60
CA LEU A 254 1.57 -14.83 -9.70
C LEU A 254 1.09 -15.65 -10.92
N ARG A 255 0.45 -16.81 -10.71
CA ARG A 255 -0.15 -17.61 -11.79
C ARG A 255 -1.32 -16.94 -12.51
N SER A 256 -1.90 -15.91 -11.89
CA SER A 256 -3.01 -15.15 -12.47
C SER A 256 -2.54 -14.00 -13.39
N ILE A 257 -1.22 -13.73 -13.45
CA ILE A 257 -0.64 -12.68 -14.29
C ILE A 257 -0.38 -13.23 -15.69
N PRO A 258 -0.78 -12.52 -16.77
CA PRO A 258 -0.35 -12.85 -18.13
C PRO A 258 1.16 -12.68 -18.28
N THR A 259 1.88 -13.74 -18.68
CA THR A 259 3.30 -13.66 -19.02
C THR A 259 3.47 -13.79 -20.54
N LEU A 260 4.53 -13.20 -21.10
CA LEU A 260 4.85 -13.32 -22.54
C LEU A 260 5.06 -14.78 -22.98
N GLU A 261 5.42 -15.67 -22.05
CA GLU A 261 5.61 -17.10 -22.29
C GLU A 261 4.30 -17.90 -22.20
N SER A 262 3.21 -17.29 -21.73
CA SER A 262 1.91 -17.96 -21.59
C SER A 262 1.09 -18.01 -22.88
N ASP A 263 1.74 -17.88 -24.04
CA ASP A 263 1.09 -17.95 -25.37
C ASP A 263 0.26 -19.25 -25.49
N GLY A 264 -1.07 -19.11 -25.32
CA GLY A 264 -2.02 -20.22 -25.41
C GLY A 264 -2.33 -20.98 -24.10
N GLN A 265 -1.68 -20.69 -22.97
CA GLN A 265 -2.06 -21.27 -21.68
C GLN A 265 -3.17 -20.44 -21.04
N LYS A 266 -4.24 -21.11 -20.58
CA LYS A 266 -5.31 -20.43 -19.80
C LYS A 266 -4.73 -19.94 -18.49
N LEU A 267 -4.90 -18.63 -18.22
CA LEU A 267 -4.66 -18.08 -16.88
C LEU A 267 -5.38 -18.92 -15.83
N GLN A 268 -4.71 -19.20 -14.73
CA GLN A 268 -5.27 -19.98 -13.62
C GLN A 268 -5.64 -19.03 -12.48
N PRO A 269 -6.83 -18.42 -12.47
CA PRO A 269 -7.25 -17.56 -11.37
C PRO A 269 -7.40 -18.35 -10.08
N ILE A 270 -7.17 -17.70 -8.95
CA ILE A 270 -7.45 -18.30 -7.64
C ILE A 270 -8.95 -18.56 -7.54
N THR A 271 -9.33 -19.83 -7.39
CA THR A 271 -10.74 -20.25 -7.32
C THR A 271 -11.38 -19.85 -5.98
N GLY A 272 -12.71 -19.73 -5.97
CA GLY A 272 -13.49 -19.40 -4.78
C GLY A 272 -13.53 -17.92 -4.45
N THR A 273 -14.22 -17.57 -3.39
CA THR A 273 -14.38 -16.19 -2.90
C THR A 273 -13.45 -15.92 -1.73
N PRO A 274 -12.94 -14.68 -1.57
CA PRO A 274 -12.22 -14.26 -0.36
C PRO A 274 -13.06 -14.52 0.90
N ILE A 275 -12.38 -14.81 2.00
CA ILE A 275 -13.06 -15.12 3.26
C ILE A 275 -13.75 -13.88 3.86
N ASP A 276 -14.87 -14.10 4.51
CA ASP A 276 -15.56 -13.09 5.29
C ASP A 276 -14.79 -12.79 6.60
N LEU A 277 -14.35 -11.55 6.76
CA LEU A 277 -13.60 -11.10 7.94
C LEU A 277 -14.44 -11.05 9.23
N LEU A 278 -15.76 -11.14 9.12
CA LEU A 278 -16.65 -11.26 10.27
C LEU A 278 -16.54 -12.64 10.94
N ASN A 279 -16.31 -13.68 10.13
CA ASN A 279 -16.30 -15.08 10.54
C ASN A 279 -14.93 -15.74 10.26
N MET A 280 -13.87 -15.16 10.83
CA MET A 280 -12.51 -15.66 10.62
C MET A 280 -12.30 -17.07 11.18
N PRO A 281 -11.71 -18.00 10.40
CA PRO A 281 -11.41 -19.34 10.86
C PRO A 281 -10.28 -19.35 11.89
N ALA A 282 -10.25 -20.38 12.73
CA ALA A 282 -9.13 -20.63 13.65
C ALA A 282 -7.84 -21.00 12.91
N GLY A 283 -7.97 -21.63 11.72
CA GLY A 283 -6.87 -22.03 10.86
C GLY A 283 -6.41 -20.95 9.87
N CYS A 284 -5.67 -21.38 8.85
CA CYS A 284 -5.21 -20.52 7.78
C CYS A 284 -6.42 -19.98 7.00
N PRO A 285 -6.57 -18.64 6.86
CA PRO A 285 -7.71 -18.05 6.14
C PRO A 285 -7.75 -18.42 4.65
N PHE A 286 -6.61 -18.75 4.06
CA PHE A 286 -6.52 -19.16 2.66
C PHE A 286 -6.82 -20.66 2.45
N ALA A 287 -6.86 -21.48 3.51
CA ALA A 287 -7.04 -22.93 3.40
C ALA A 287 -8.24 -23.37 2.55
N PRO A 288 -9.43 -22.72 2.57
CA PRO A 288 -10.57 -23.11 1.72
C PRO A 288 -10.33 -22.95 0.21
N ARG A 289 -9.32 -22.15 -0.20
CA ARG A 289 -8.96 -21.85 -1.58
C ARG A 289 -7.60 -22.43 -1.99
N CYS A 290 -6.94 -23.11 -1.06
CA CYS A 290 -5.56 -23.60 -1.23
C CYS A 290 -5.55 -25.05 -1.72
N ASP A 291 -5.00 -25.30 -2.91
CA ASP A 291 -4.88 -26.65 -3.47
C ASP A 291 -3.93 -27.56 -2.65
N ALA A 292 -2.98 -26.96 -1.92
CA ALA A 292 -2.03 -27.66 -1.06
C ALA A 292 -2.46 -27.73 0.42
N ALA A 293 -3.75 -27.42 0.73
CA ALA A 293 -4.24 -27.36 2.09
C ALA A 293 -4.09 -28.71 2.82
N MET A 294 -3.55 -28.65 4.05
CA MET A 294 -3.38 -29.81 4.94
C MET A 294 -4.39 -29.73 6.10
N LYS A 295 -4.60 -30.83 6.80
CA LYS A 295 -5.50 -30.88 7.99
C LYS A 295 -5.13 -29.84 9.05
N ILE A 296 -3.85 -29.55 9.22
CA ILE A 296 -3.37 -28.55 10.18
C ILE A 296 -3.78 -27.12 9.75
N CYS A 297 -3.81 -26.83 8.44
CA CYS A 297 -4.23 -25.54 7.92
C CYS A 297 -5.67 -25.18 8.29
N LEU A 298 -6.54 -26.16 8.52
CA LEU A 298 -7.92 -25.95 8.93
C LEU A 298 -8.08 -25.68 10.43
N ARG A 299 -7.06 -26.01 11.24
CA ARG A 299 -7.13 -25.95 12.71
C ARG A 299 -6.28 -24.85 13.33
N GLN A 300 -5.15 -24.55 12.70
CA GLN A 300 -4.15 -23.64 13.26
C GLN A 300 -3.55 -22.78 12.16
N ARG A 301 -3.38 -21.48 12.45
CA ARG A 301 -2.61 -20.57 11.61
C ARG A 301 -1.12 -20.90 11.72
N CYS A 302 -0.42 -20.80 10.61
CA CYS A 302 1.03 -20.83 10.61
C CYS A 302 1.53 -19.45 11.03
N GLU A 303 2.45 -19.38 11.98
CA GLU A 303 3.19 -18.17 12.28
C GLU A 303 4.12 -17.83 11.12
N ARG A 304 4.42 -16.54 10.96
CA ARG A 304 5.36 -16.10 9.94
C ARG A 304 6.77 -16.50 10.32
N MET A 305 7.38 -17.33 9.50
CA MET A 305 8.71 -17.89 9.70
C MET A 305 9.70 -17.25 8.75
N GLN A 306 10.94 -17.11 9.23
CA GLN A 306 12.07 -16.73 8.39
C GLN A 306 12.41 -17.87 7.44
N ILE A 307 12.47 -17.59 6.14
CA ILE A 307 12.91 -18.51 5.10
C ILE A 307 14.41 -18.30 4.82
N ASN A 308 14.80 -17.05 4.67
CA ASN A 308 16.18 -16.58 4.56
C ASN A 308 16.26 -15.16 5.13
N ASP A 309 17.40 -14.47 5.02
CA ASP A 309 17.62 -13.15 5.61
C ASP A 309 16.59 -12.12 5.15
N ASP A 310 16.12 -12.22 3.90
CA ASP A 310 15.27 -11.24 3.24
C ASP A 310 13.84 -11.76 2.93
N HIS A 311 13.44 -12.93 3.47
CA HIS A 311 12.18 -13.56 3.10
C HIS A 311 11.50 -14.27 4.28
N GLN A 312 10.23 -13.96 4.48
CA GLN A 312 9.37 -14.56 5.53
C GLN A 312 8.05 -15.04 4.92
N ALA A 313 7.52 -16.17 5.40
CA ALA A 313 6.24 -16.70 4.96
C ALA A 313 5.48 -17.41 6.08
N ALA A 314 4.14 -17.29 6.06
CA ALA A 314 3.22 -17.91 7.02
C ALA A 314 2.51 -19.13 6.41
N CYS A 315 3.25 -20.18 6.03
CA CYS A 315 2.70 -21.33 5.33
C CYS A 315 3.20 -22.68 5.87
N TRP A 316 2.28 -23.55 6.27
CA TRP A 316 2.59 -24.90 6.75
C TRP A 316 3.25 -25.81 5.70
N VAL A 317 3.12 -25.49 4.41
CA VAL A 317 3.80 -26.25 3.34
C VAL A 317 5.31 -26.13 3.49
N ASN A 318 5.82 -24.94 3.81
CA ASN A 318 7.26 -24.72 4.03
C ASN A 318 7.78 -25.51 5.23
N VAL A 319 7.01 -25.58 6.33
CA VAL A 319 7.35 -26.42 7.50
C VAL A 319 7.47 -27.87 7.12
N ARG A 320 6.52 -28.40 6.34
CA ARG A 320 6.53 -29.77 5.86
C ARG A 320 7.73 -30.07 4.95
N GLU A 321 8.10 -29.10 4.09
CA GLU A 321 9.25 -29.25 3.19
C GLU A 321 10.56 -29.25 3.97
N ALA A 322 10.76 -28.33 4.89
CA ALA A 322 11.94 -28.28 5.77
C ALA A 322 12.12 -29.58 6.57
N MET A 323 11.04 -30.11 7.18
CA MET A 323 11.08 -31.38 7.90
C MET A 323 11.47 -32.57 7.02
N LYS A 324 11.15 -32.56 5.72
CA LYS A 324 11.54 -33.61 4.79
C LYS A 324 13.02 -33.53 4.42
N GLU A 325 13.56 -32.33 4.29
CA GLU A 325 14.97 -32.10 4.00
C GLU A 325 15.84 -32.51 5.16
N GLU A 326 15.47 -32.16 6.41
CA GLU A 326 16.16 -32.58 7.62
C GLU A 326 16.07 -34.10 7.85
N GLY A 327 14.91 -34.73 7.64
CA GLY A 327 14.70 -36.17 7.78
C GLY A 327 15.27 -37.03 6.64
N GLY A 328 15.70 -36.40 5.53
CA GLY A 328 16.37 -37.06 4.40
C GLY A 328 17.89 -37.10 4.51
N ALA A 329 18.49 -36.33 5.44
CA ALA A 329 19.93 -36.33 5.70
C ALA A 329 20.41 -37.49 6.56
N ASP A 330 19.48 -38.28 7.15
CA ASP A 330 19.76 -39.45 8.01
C ASP A 330 19.51 -40.82 7.32
N LYS A 331 19.64 -40.89 5.96
CA LYS A 331 19.57 -42.17 5.23
C LYS A 331 20.78 -42.39 4.34
#